data_fe9f183593ee71b7a320df589d821921
#
_entry.id   fe9f183593ee71b7a320df589d821921
#
_cell.length_a   1.000
_cell.length_b   1.000
_cell.length_c   1.000
_cell.angle_alpha   90.00
_cell.angle_beta   90.00
_cell.angle_gamma   90.00
#
_symmetry.space_group_name_H-M   'P 1'
#
loop_
_entity.id
_entity.type
_entity.pdbx_description
1 polymer ?
#
loop_
_entity_poly.entity_id
_entity_poly.type
_entity_poly.pdbx_seq_one_letter_code
_entity_poly.pdbx_strand_id
1 'polypeptide(L)'
;MLKDVTLGQFFPGQTPIHKLDPRTKLVLVIVYIVALFLAKWFVSYAAIAAFLALVIAMSQIRLKVVLKNLKPLLFIIILTALLNLFYGQGEPIAQFWIFKITKSGIQNAVFMVLRISLLVAGTFMLTYTTSPIALTDGLESLLSPLKKLRAPVHELSMMMSIALRFIPTLIEETDKIMSAQKARGADFESGNLLNRAKALVPILVPLFISAFRRADELATAMECRCYHGGEGRTKLSELHYQRRDYFAYLSGTALLAVMIVLRHFGL
;
A
#
# COMPACT_ATOMS: atom_id res chain seq x y z
N MET A 1 19.60 -2.44 12.42
CA MET A 1 18.26 -1.79 12.43
C MET A 1 17.71 -1.46 11.05
N LEU A 2 18.51 -1.15 10.02
CA LEU A 2 17.99 -0.87 8.66
C LEU A 2 17.82 -2.11 7.76
N LYS A 3 18.33 -3.28 8.17
CA LYS A 3 18.25 -4.53 7.38
C LYS A 3 16.84 -5.10 7.21
N ASP A 4 15.87 -4.64 7.99
CA ASP A 4 14.48 -5.09 7.94
C ASP A 4 13.58 -4.17 7.10
N VAL A 5 14.13 -3.10 6.51
CA VAL A 5 13.41 -2.25 5.56
C VAL A 5 13.39 -2.94 4.19
N THR A 6 12.58 -3.97 4.07
CA THR A 6 12.25 -4.52 2.76
C THR A 6 11.42 -3.48 2.01
N LEU A 7 12.05 -2.83 1.03
CA LEU A 7 11.39 -1.92 0.08
C LEU A 7 10.27 -2.66 -0.66
N GLY A 8 9.04 -2.50 -0.15
CA GLY A 8 7.87 -3.18 -0.64
C GLY A 8 7.89 -4.68 -0.30
N GLN A 9 6.86 -5.16 0.37
CA GLN A 9 6.70 -6.61 0.66
C GLN A 9 6.27 -7.36 -0.62
N PHE A 10 6.92 -7.06 -1.74
CA PHE A 10 6.63 -7.72 -3.02
C PHE A 10 7.20 -9.14 -3.00
N PHE A 11 6.33 -10.11 -3.25
CA PHE A 11 6.70 -11.51 -3.43
C PHE A 11 6.72 -11.82 -4.93
N PRO A 12 7.90 -12.04 -5.54
CA PRO A 12 7.97 -12.40 -6.95
C PRO A 12 7.26 -13.73 -7.17
N GLY A 13 6.29 -13.75 -8.08
CA GLY A 13 5.49 -14.93 -8.40
C GLY A 13 5.08 -14.94 -9.86
N GLN A 14 4.71 -16.13 -10.37
CA GLN A 14 4.26 -16.31 -11.75
C GLN A 14 2.78 -16.63 -11.89
N THR A 15 2.00 -16.37 -10.85
CA THR A 15 0.57 -16.67 -10.83
C THR A 15 -0.22 -15.74 -11.77
N PRO A 16 -1.45 -16.10 -12.16
CA PRO A 16 -2.28 -15.23 -12.98
C PRO A 16 -2.44 -13.82 -12.41
N ILE A 17 -2.54 -13.70 -11.06
CA ILE A 17 -2.68 -12.40 -10.38
C ILE A 17 -1.39 -11.58 -10.47
N HIS A 18 -0.21 -12.18 -10.33
CA HIS A 18 1.06 -11.47 -10.49
C HIS A 18 1.23 -10.91 -11.90
N LYS A 19 0.75 -11.63 -12.90
CA LYS A 19 0.86 -11.27 -14.34
C LYS A 19 -0.22 -10.29 -14.84
N LEU A 20 -1.13 -9.84 -13.98
CA LEU A 20 -2.07 -8.77 -14.33
C LEU A 20 -1.35 -7.44 -14.49
N ASP A 21 -1.88 -6.61 -15.39
CA ASP A 21 -1.39 -5.24 -15.60
C ASP A 21 -1.52 -4.43 -14.30
N PRO A 22 -0.49 -3.67 -13.88
CA PRO A 22 -0.53 -2.83 -12.68
C PRO A 22 -1.71 -1.85 -12.66
N ARG A 23 -2.13 -1.33 -13.82
CA ARG A 23 -3.31 -0.47 -13.96
C ARG A 23 -4.58 -1.19 -13.55
N THR A 24 -4.75 -2.42 -14.04
CA THR A 24 -5.90 -3.27 -13.69
C THR A 24 -5.96 -3.51 -12.19
N LYS A 25 -4.83 -3.85 -11.56
CA LYS A 25 -4.77 -4.08 -10.12
C LYS A 25 -5.12 -2.84 -9.30
N LEU A 26 -4.59 -1.66 -9.68
CA LEU A 26 -4.92 -0.40 -9.03
C LEU A 26 -6.42 -0.09 -9.08
N VAL A 27 -7.03 -0.22 -10.26
CA VAL A 27 -8.47 -0.01 -10.44
C VAL A 27 -9.28 -1.03 -9.64
N LEU A 28 -8.89 -2.31 -9.68
CA LEU A 28 -9.58 -3.37 -8.93
C LEU A 28 -9.52 -3.19 -7.42
N VAL A 29 -8.42 -2.67 -6.88
CA VAL A 29 -8.34 -2.34 -5.45
C VAL A 29 -9.28 -1.21 -5.10
N ILE A 30 -9.41 -0.18 -5.94
CA ILE A 30 -10.39 0.90 -5.73
C ILE A 30 -11.82 0.32 -5.78
N VAL A 31 -12.13 -0.50 -6.78
CA VAL A 31 -13.42 -1.20 -6.91
C VAL A 31 -13.72 -2.05 -5.68
N TYR A 32 -12.72 -2.79 -5.18
CA TYR A 32 -12.82 -3.59 -3.96
C TYR A 32 -13.11 -2.74 -2.72
N ILE A 33 -12.41 -1.62 -2.56
CA ILE A 33 -12.63 -0.69 -1.46
C ILE A 33 -14.07 -0.15 -1.52
N VAL A 34 -14.55 0.29 -2.68
CA VAL A 34 -15.91 0.77 -2.87
C VAL A 34 -16.93 -0.34 -2.54
N ALA A 35 -16.72 -1.56 -3.01
CA ALA A 35 -17.57 -2.72 -2.71
C ALA A 35 -17.65 -2.97 -1.20
N LEU A 36 -16.53 -2.86 -0.48
CA LEU A 36 -16.45 -3.05 0.96
C LEU A 36 -17.21 -1.98 1.75
N PHE A 37 -17.17 -0.72 1.28
CA PHE A 37 -17.96 0.36 1.91
C PHE A 37 -19.46 0.27 1.61
N LEU A 38 -19.85 -0.39 0.53
CA LEU A 38 -21.25 -0.66 0.22
C LEU A 38 -21.85 -1.78 1.09
N ALA A 39 -21.01 -2.66 1.66
CA ALA A 39 -21.42 -3.76 2.50
C ALA A 39 -22.04 -3.29 3.81
N LYS A 40 -23.27 -3.76 4.12
CA LYS A 40 -24.01 -3.44 5.35
C LYS A 40 -24.35 -4.66 6.18
N TRP A 41 -24.47 -5.85 5.56
CA TRP A 41 -24.98 -7.08 6.16
C TRP A 41 -23.94 -8.18 6.16
N PHE A 42 -24.11 -9.17 7.03
CA PHE A 42 -23.18 -10.32 7.13
C PHE A 42 -22.99 -11.05 5.80
N VAL A 43 -24.05 -11.19 5.00
CA VAL A 43 -23.98 -11.84 3.67
C VAL A 43 -23.03 -11.07 2.73
N SER A 44 -23.10 -9.74 2.74
CA SER A 44 -22.22 -8.88 1.94
C SER A 44 -20.76 -9.05 2.35
N TYR A 45 -20.47 -9.07 3.67
CA TYR A 45 -19.10 -9.31 4.14
C TYR A 45 -18.61 -10.74 3.82
N ALA A 46 -19.49 -11.75 3.90
CA ALA A 46 -19.16 -13.12 3.53
C ALA A 46 -18.79 -13.24 2.04
N ALA A 47 -19.54 -12.56 1.15
CA ALA A 47 -19.25 -12.55 -0.28
C ALA A 47 -17.91 -11.87 -0.58
N ILE A 48 -17.59 -10.72 0.05
CA ILE A 48 -16.29 -10.06 -0.10
C ILE A 48 -15.16 -10.92 0.45
N ALA A 49 -15.36 -11.56 1.60
CA ALA A 49 -14.38 -12.47 2.19
C ALA A 49 -14.11 -13.70 1.28
N ALA A 50 -15.16 -14.26 0.67
CA ALA A 50 -15.03 -15.34 -0.30
C ALA A 50 -14.27 -14.90 -1.56
N PHE A 51 -14.57 -13.71 -2.10
CA PHE A 51 -13.84 -13.13 -3.22
C PHE A 51 -12.36 -12.93 -2.87
N LEU A 52 -12.06 -12.34 -1.71
CA LEU A 52 -10.67 -12.14 -1.26
C LEU A 52 -9.95 -13.47 -1.04
N ALA A 53 -10.61 -14.46 -0.45
CA ALA A 53 -10.06 -15.82 -0.27
C ALA A 53 -9.70 -16.46 -1.62
N LEU A 54 -10.55 -16.30 -2.64
CA LEU A 54 -10.28 -16.75 -4.02
C LEU A 54 -9.06 -16.04 -4.60
N VAL A 55 -8.94 -14.72 -4.44
CA VAL A 55 -7.78 -13.95 -4.89
C VAL A 55 -6.50 -14.41 -4.19
N ILE A 56 -6.55 -14.64 -2.87
CA ILE A 56 -5.40 -15.16 -2.09
C ILE A 56 -5.01 -16.56 -2.60
N ALA A 57 -5.98 -17.45 -2.79
CA ALA A 57 -5.73 -18.80 -3.29
C ALA A 57 -5.09 -18.79 -4.68
N MET A 58 -5.58 -17.95 -5.60
CA MET A 58 -5.02 -17.78 -6.95
C MET A 58 -3.63 -17.14 -6.93
N SER A 59 -3.31 -16.31 -5.94
CA SER A 59 -2.00 -15.66 -5.82
C SER A 59 -0.93 -16.57 -5.24
N GLN A 60 -1.31 -17.73 -4.65
CA GLN A 60 -0.42 -18.66 -3.94
C GLN A 60 0.34 -18.03 -2.76
N ILE A 61 -0.12 -16.88 -2.27
CA ILE A 61 0.46 -16.23 -1.10
C ILE A 61 -0.03 -16.96 0.16
N ARG A 62 0.90 -17.28 1.06
CA ARG A 62 0.56 -17.98 2.31
C ARG A 62 -0.34 -17.12 3.18
N LEU A 63 -1.49 -17.64 3.58
CA LEU A 63 -2.45 -16.96 4.45
C LEU A 63 -1.79 -16.43 5.75
N LYS A 64 -0.80 -17.15 6.27
CA LYS A 64 -0.01 -16.74 7.44
C LYS A 64 0.67 -15.36 7.25
N VAL A 65 1.09 -15.01 6.03
CA VAL A 65 1.70 -13.71 5.74
C VAL A 65 0.66 -12.60 5.82
N VAL A 66 -0.52 -12.84 5.24
CA VAL A 66 -1.64 -11.88 5.28
C VAL A 66 -2.06 -11.62 6.73
N LEU A 67 -2.22 -12.69 7.53
CA LEU A 67 -2.60 -12.58 8.95
C LEU A 67 -1.50 -11.94 9.80
N LYS A 68 -0.22 -12.21 9.50
CA LYS A 68 0.92 -11.60 10.23
C LYS A 68 0.92 -10.08 10.07
N ASN A 69 0.51 -9.57 8.92
CA ASN A 69 0.48 -8.13 8.67
C ASN A 69 -0.75 -7.43 9.27
N LEU A 70 -1.76 -8.16 9.72
CA LEU A 70 -2.83 -7.63 10.56
C LEU A 70 -2.37 -7.40 12.00
N LYS A 71 -1.32 -8.11 12.46
CA LYS A 71 -0.85 -8.04 13.86
C LYS A 71 -0.50 -6.62 14.34
N PRO A 72 0.25 -5.77 13.61
CA PRO A 72 0.53 -4.40 14.03
C PRO A 72 -0.71 -3.51 14.09
N LEU A 73 -1.78 -3.85 13.32
CA LEU A 73 -3.03 -3.11 13.30
C LEU A 73 -4.04 -3.61 14.34
N LEU A 74 -3.71 -4.69 15.05
CA LEU A 74 -4.58 -5.33 16.02
C LEU A 74 -4.98 -4.36 17.14
N PHE A 75 -4.07 -3.46 17.55
CA PHE A 75 -4.36 -2.41 18.52
C PHE A 75 -5.47 -1.47 18.01
N ILE A 76 -5.38 -1.00 16.76
CA ILE A 76 -6.37 -0.11 16.16
C ILE A 76 -7.71 -0.84 15.98
N ILE A 77 -7.66 -2.11 15.55
CA ILE A 77 -8.85 -2.95 15.38
C ILE A 77 -9.57 -3.14 16.73
N ILE A 78 -8.85 -3.45 17.79
CA ILE A 78 -9.42 -3.62 19.13
C ILE A 78 -9.98 -2.28 19.65
N LEU A 79 -9.22 -1.20 19.48
CA LEU A 79 -9.66 0.13 19.92
C LEU A 79 -10.96 0.56 19.22
N THR A 80 -11.02 0.41 17.91
CA THR A 80 -12.22 0.74 17.13
C THR A 80 -13.40 -0.16 17.47
N ALA A 81 -13.17 -1.46 17.71
CA ALA A 81 -14.20 -2.38 18.16
C ALA A 81 -14.75 -1.96 19.53
N LEU A 82 -13.87 -1.62 20.47
CA LEU A 82 -14.25 -1.16 21.81
C LEU A 82 -15.06 0.13 21.76
N LEU A 83 -14.63 1.11 20.97
CA LEU A 83 -15.38 2.35 20.79
C LEU A 83 -16.77 2.10 20.21
N ASN A 84 -16.89 1.29 19.16
CA ASN A 84 -18.19 0.98 18.55
C ASN A 84 -19.10 0.17 19.48
N LEU A 85 -18.53 -0.66 20.36
CA LEU A 85 -19.28 -1.42 21.35
C LEU A 85 -20.03 -0.51 22.33
N PHE A 86 -19.38 0.58 22.76
CA PHE A 86 -19.95 1.50 23.74
C PHE A 86 -20.79 2.63 23.14
N TYR A 87 -20.56 2.98 21.85
CA TYR A 87 -21.30 4.01 21.14
C TYR A 87 -22.57 3.51 20.43
N GLY A 88 -22.98 2.26 20.66
CA GLY A 88 -24.21 1.70 20.06
C GLY A 88 -25.47 2.42 20.53
N GLN A 89 -26.33 2.83 19.59
CA GLN A 89 -27.66 3.36 19.88
C GLN A 89 -28.67 2.21 19.98
N GLY A 90 -29.52 2.17 21.02
CA GLY A 90 -30.56 1.17 21.19
C GLY A 90 -30.77 0.77 22.65
N GLU A 91 -31.68 -0.21 22.89
CA GLU A 91 -31.92 -0.76 24.23
C GLU A 91 -30.68 -1.44 24.79
N PRO A 92 -30.23 -1.11 26.00
CA PRO A 92 -29.06 -1.68 26.62
C PRO A 92 -29.31 -3.14 27.04
N ILE A 93 -28.50 -4.07 26.54
CA ILE A 93 -28.50 -5.46 26.99
C ILE A 93 -27.85 -5.59 28.37
N ALA A 94 -26.80 -4.77 28.61
CA ALA A 94 -26.12 -4.68 29.89
C ALA A 94 -25.72 -3.23 30.15
N GLN A 95 -26.05 -2.73 31.35
CA GLN A 95 -25.62 -1.43 31.84
C GLN A 95 -24.63 -1.62 32.94
N PHE A 96 -23.39 -1.13 32.73
CA PHE A 96 -22.38 -1.07 33.79
C PHE A 96 -21.92 0.38 33.93
N TRP A 97 -22.52 1.07 34.89
CA TRP A 97 -22.31 2.46 35.25
C TRP A 97 -22.45 3.41 34.04
N ILE A 98 -21.34 3.83 33.39
CA ILE A 98 -21.35 4.75 32.24
C ILE A 98 -21.41 4.00 30.90
N PHE A 99 -21.07 2.72 30.86
CA PHE A 99 -20.95 1.92 29.64
C PHE A 99 -22.25 1.16 29.37
N LYS A 100 -22.88 1.44 28.22
CA LYS A 100 -24.09 0.75 27.74
C LYS A 100 -23.73 -0.16 26.58
N ILE A 101 -23.84 -1.45 26.76
CA ILE A 101 -23.65 -2.42 25.67
C ILE A 101 -25.02 -2.66 25.04
N THR A 102 -25.14 -2.31 23.75
CA THR A 102 -26.38 -2.50 22.98
C THR A 102 -26.19 -3.54 21.90
N LYS A 103 -27.26 -4.17 21.43
CA LYS A 103 -27.21 -5.15 20.34
C LYS A 103 -26.62 -4.54 19.06
N SER A 104 -27.02 -3.31 18.74
CA SER A 104 -26.48 -2.54 17.61
C SER A 104 -24.99 -2.23 17.77
N GLY A 105 -24.52 -1.94 18.99
CA GLY A 105 -23.11 -1.72 19.29
C GLY A 105 -22.25 -2.95 19.01
N ILE A 106 -22.72 -4.15 19.42
CA ILE A 106 -22.04 -5.42 19.13
C ILE A 106 -21.97 -5.66 17.62
N GLN A 107 -23.09 -5.49 16.91
CA GLN A 107 -23.11 -5.67 15.45
C GLN A 107 -22.17 -4.71 14.74
N ASN A 108 -22.19 -3.42 15.11
CA ASN A 108 -21.32 -2.41 14.53
C ASN A 108 -19.85 -2.70 14.83
N ALA A 109 -19.52 -3.14 16.04
CA ALA A 109 -18.16 -3.54 16.40
C ALA A 109 -17.66 -4.70 15.53
N VAL A 110 -18.46 -5.75 15.35
CA VAL A 110 -18.13 -6.88 14.48
C VAL A 110 -17.96 -6.45 13.03
N PHE A 111 -18.87 -5.63 12.50
CA PHE A 111 -18.77 -5.13 11.14
C PHE A 111 -17.54 -4.25 10.93
N MET A 112 -17.16 -3.41 11.91
CA MET A 112 -15.95 -2.61 11.85
C MET A 112 -14.69 -3.48 11.84
N VAL A 113 -14.62 -4.49 12.70
CA VAL A 113 -13.50 -5.45 12.72
C VAL A 113 -13.37 -6.15 11.37
N LEU A 114 -14.48 -6.67 10.83
CA LEU A 114 -14.49 -7.33 9.51
C LEU A 114 -14.07 -6.35 8.41
N ARG A 115 -14.64 -5.14 8.40
CA ARG A 115 -14.33 -4.11 7.41
C ARG A 115 -12.85 -3.76 7.39
N ILE A 116 -12.27 -3.43 8.54
CA ILE A 116 -10.86 -3.04 8.62
C ILE A 116 -9.97 -4.23 8.22
N SER A 117 -10.26 -5.42 8.71
CA SER A 117 -9.47 -6.62 8.40
C SER A 117 -9.49 -6.96 6.91
N LEU A 118 -10.66 -6.94 6.27
CA LEU A 118 -10.80 -7.20 4.84
C LEU A 118 -10.17 -6.10 4.00
N LEU A 119 -10.35 -4.81 4.39
CA LEU A 119 -9.75 -3.68 3.70
C LEU A 119 -8.22 -3.81 3.67
N VAL A 120 -7.64 -4.05 4.83
CA VAL A 120 -6.19 -4.19 4.97
C VAL A 120 -5.68 -5.41 4.20
N ALA A 121 -6.34 -6.56 4.35
CA ALA A 121 -5.95 -7.77 3.63
C ALA A 121 -6.02 -7.60 2.11
N GLY A 122 -7.08 -6.95 1.59
CA GLY A 122 -7.24 -6.68 0.15
C GLY A 122 -6.19 -5.71 -0.39
N THR A 123 -5.89 -4.62 0.32
CA THR A 123 -4.87 -3.65 -0.10
C THR A 123 -3.45 -4.25 -0.05
N PHE A 124 -3.15 -5.10 0.92
CA PHE A 124 -1.87 -5.81 0.95
C PHE A 124 -1.66 -6.75 -0.24
N MET A 125 -2.75 -7.33 -0.81
CA MET A 125 -2.63 -8.15 -2.02
C MET A 125 -2.04 -7.39 -3.19
N LEU A 126 -2.35 -6.10 -3.34
CA LEU A 126 -1.73 -5.24 -4.35
C LEU A 126 -0.21 -5.14 -4.13
N THR A 127 0.21 -4.84 -2.90
CA THR A 127 1.63 -4.68 -2.54
C THR A 127 2.42 -5.98 -2.69
N TYR A 128 1.81 -7.12 -2.37
CA TYR A 128 2.46 -8.43 -2.49
C TYR A 128 2.62 -8.88 -3.94
N THR A 129 1.69 -8.52 -4.82
CA THR A 129 1.65 -9.02 -6.20
C THR A 129 2.21 -8.05 -7.22
N THR A 130 2.60 -6.83 -6.81
CA THR A 130 3.06 -5.79 -7.74
C THR A 130 4.29 -5.09 -7.17
N SER A 131 5.36 -4.99 -7.98
CA SER A 131 6.56 -4.27 -7.56
C SER A 131 6.30 -2.76 -7.48
N PRO A 132 7.01 -2.02 -6.59
CA PRO A 132 6.86 -0.57 -6.48
C PRO A 132 7.08 0.17 -7.81
N ILE A 133 8.05 -0.28 -8.62
CA ILE A 133 8.33 0.31 -9.94
C ILE A 133 7.14 0.08 -10.89
N ALA A 134 6.58 -1.13 -10.92
CA ALA A 134 5.41 -1.41 -11.75
C ALA A 134 4.16 -0.61 -11.29
N LEU A 135 4.04 -0.37 -9.98
CA LEU A 135 2.96 0.50 -9.46
C LEU A 135 3.11 1.94 -9.94
N THR A 136 4.34 2.50 -9.96
CA THR A 136 4.57 3.85 -10.49
C THR A 136 4.26 3.96 -11.97
N ASP A 137 4.63 2.96 -12.77
CA ASP A 137 4.29 2.91 -14.20
C ASP A 137 2.78 2.80 -14.43
N GLY A 138 2.09 1.97 -13.65
CA GLY A 138 0.64 1.86 -13.68
C GLY A 138 -0.05 3.17 -13.31
N LEU A 139 0.44 3.84 -12.26
CA LEU A 139 -0.09 5.12 -11.81
C LEU A 139 0.11 6.23 -12.85
N GLU A 140 1.30 6.33 -13.46
CA GLU A 140 1.57 7.27 -14.56
C GLU A 140 0.58 7.08 -15.70
N SER A 141 0.35 5.83 -16.10
CA SER A 141 -0.56 5.52 -17.18
C SER A 141 -2.02 5.87 -16.85
N LEU A 142 -2.48 5.62 -15.61
CA LEU A 142 -3.81 5.98 -15.14
C LEU A 142 -3.98 7.51 -15.01
N LEU A 143 -2.95 8.21 -14.61
CA LEU A 143 -2.94 9.67 -14.48
C LEU A 143 -2.64 10.39 -15.81
N SER A 144 -2.32 9.65 -16.88
CA SER A 144 -2.03 10.22 -18.21
C SER A 144 -3.12 11.18 -18.74
N PRO A 145 -4.44 10.98 -18.50
CA PRO A 145 -5.45 11.96 -18.90
C PRO A 145 -5.28 13.33 -18.24
N LEU A 146 -4.66 13.40 -17.04
CA LEU A 146 -4.39 14.65 -16.33
C LEU A 146 -3.31 15.51 -17.02
N LYS A 147 -2.52 14.94 -17.94
CA LYS A 147 -1.61 15.72 -18.80
C LYS A 147 -2.37 16.80 -19.58
N LYS A 148 -3.63 16.57 -19.94
CA LYS A 148 -4.50 17.58 -20.57
C LYS A 148 -4.75 18.79 -19.68
N LEU A 149 -4.66 18.63 -18.36
CA LEU A 149 -4.79 19.67 -17.35
C LEU A 149 -3.42 20.32 -16.99
N ARG A 150 -2.38 20.10 -17.82
CA ARG A 150 -1.01 20.56 -17.59
C ARG A 150 -0.35 20.02 -16.31
N ALA A 151 -0.83 18.91 -15.78
CA ALA A 151 -0.18 18.25 -14.65
C ALA A 151 1.12 17.56 -15.12
N PRO A 152 2.26 17.73 -14.41
CA PRO A 152 3.54 17.14 -14.77
C PRO A 152 3.62 15.65 -14.39
N VAL A 153 2.69 14.84 -14.93
CA VAL A 153 2.53 13.42 -14.56
C VAL A 153 3.76 12.60 -14.91
N HIS A 154 4.39 12.91 -16.06
CA HIS A 154 5.59 12.18 -16.51
C HIS A 154 6.77 12.47 -15.60
N GLU A 155 6.99 13.74 -15.28
CA GLU A 155 8.08 14.19 -14.41
C GLU A 155 7.95 13.60 -13.01
N LEU A 156 6.74 13.59 -12.45
CA LEU A 156 6.44 12.96 -11.15
C LEU A 156 6.74 11.45 -11.18
N SER A 157 6.29 10.75 -12.21
CA SER A 157 6.55 9.31 -12.36
C SER A 157 8.04 9.01 -12.50
N MET A 158 8.76 9.83 -13.28
CA MET A 158 10.19 9.70 -13.43
C MET A 158 10.93 9.94 -12.11
N MET A 159 10.56 11.00 -11.36
CA MET A 159 11.12 11.25 -10.03
C MET A 159 10.89 10.09 -9.07
N MET A 160 9.66 9.53 -9.04
CA MET A 160 9.34 8.35 -8.23
C MET A 160 10.18 7.13 -8.63
N SER A 161 10.34 6.88 -9.92
CA SER A 161 11.13 5.74 -10.43
C SER A 161 12.62 5.88 -10.08
N ILE A 162 13.17 7.10 -10.20
CA ILE A 162 14.55 7.40 -9.79
C ILE A 162 14.71 7.23 -8.27
N ALA A 163 13.79 7.79 -7.49
CA ALA A 163 13.81 7.66 -6.04
C ALA A 163 13.78 6.19 -5.60
N LEU A 164 12.85 5.37 -6.14
CA LEU A 164 12.76 3.94 -5.85
C LEU A 164 14.03 3.16 -6.20
N ARG A 165 14.74 3.58 -7.26
CA ARG A 165 16.02 2.99 -7.65
C ARG A 165 17.15 3.37 -6.70
N PHE A 166 17.15 4.59 -6.18
CA PHE A 166 18.22 5.08 -5.30
C PHE A 166 18.04 4.66 -3.84
N ILE A 167 16.83 4.38 -3.39
CA ILE A 167 16.60 3.99 -1.98
C ILE A 167 17.49 2.81 -1.53
N PRO A 168 17.61 1.67 -2.25
CA PRO A 168 18.50 0.60 -1.84
C PRO A 168 19.95 1.05 -1.68
N THR A 169 20.44 1.84 -2.63
CA THR A 169 21.81 2.36 -2.64
C THR A 169 22.05 3.33 -1.48
N LEU A 170 21.07 4.19 -1.16
CA LEU A 170 21.15 5.12 -0.01
C LEU A 170 21.13 4.36 1.32
N ILE A 171 20.38 3.25 1.43
CA ILE A 171 20.39 2.39 2.61
C ILE A 171 21.77 1.77 2.81
N GLU A 172 22.37 1.19 1.76
CA GLU A 172 23.72 0.63 1.83
C GLU A 172 24.77 1.68 2.21
N GLU A 173 24.63 2.90 1.66
CA GLU A 173 25.52 4.00 1.97
C GLU A 173 25.35 4.48 3.40
N THR A 174 24.12 4.56 3.89
CA THR A 174 23.82 4.88 5.29
C THR A 174 24.46 3.86 6.24
N ASP A 175 24.38 2.56 5.94
CA ASP A 175 25.01 1.51 6.74
C ASP A 175 26.56 1.64 6.74
N LYS A 176 27.17 2.01 5.61
CA LYS A 176 28.61 2.27 5.52
C LYS A 176 29.03 3.48 6.36
N ILE A 177 28.31 4.61 6.21
CA ILE A 177 28.57 5.83 6.99
C ILE A 177 28.38 5.57 8.47
N MET A 178 27.30 4.89 8.86
CA MET A 178 27.01 4.54 10.24
C MET A 178 28.13 3.67 10.86
N SER A 179 28.61 2.67 10.12
CA SER A 179 29.70 1.81 10.54
C SER A 179 31.00 2.58 10.73
N ALA A 180 31.31 3.51 9.79
CA ALA A 180 32.48 4.37 9.91
C ALA A 180 32.39 5.34 11.10
N GLN A 181 31.23 5.90 11.37
CA GLN A 181 31.04 6.80 12.52
C GLN A 181 31.08 6.05 13.85
N LYS A 182 30.55 4.79 13.92
CA LYS A 182 30.70 3.92 15.09
C LYS A 182 32.17 3.62 15.37
N ALA A 183 32.97 3.36 14.34
CA ALA A 183 34.43 3.15 14.51
C ALA A 183 35.17 4.40 15.00
N ARG A 184 34.61 5.59 14.79
CA ARG A 184 35.10 6.87 15.33
C ARG A 184 34.59 7.19 16.70
N GLY A 185 33.85 6.24 17.36
CA GLY A 185 33.33 6.41 18.70
C GLY A 185 31.96 7.08 18.80
N ALA A 186 31.27 7.26 17.69
CA ALA A 186 29.91 7.80 17.73
C ALA A 186 28.92 6.78 18.31
N ASP A 187 28.16 7.24 19.30
CA ASP A 187 27.10 6.45 19.93
C ASP A 187 25.71 6.95 19.50
N PHE A 188 24.95 6.08 18.86
CA PHE A 188 23.62 6.36 18.34
C PHE A 188 22.50 5.81 19.22
N GLU A 189 22.83 5.06 20.28
CA GLU A 189 21.86 4.30 21.08
C GLU A 189 21.67 4.85 22.49
N SER A 190 22.68 5.51 23.05
CA SER A 190 22.63 6.06 24.43
C SER A 190 22.21 7.53 24.46
N GLY A 191 21.72 7.95 25.62
CA GLY A 191 21.36 9.34 25.87
C GLY A 191 19.92 9.73 25.59
N ASN A 192 19.64 11.02 25.83
CA ASN A 192 18.30 11.62 25.66
C ASN A 192 17.94 11.75 24.19
N LEU A 193 16.65 11.86 23.87
CA LEU A 193 16.14 12.01 22.49
C LEU A 193 16.86 13.11 21.69
N LEU A 194 17.19 14.23 22.36
CA LEU A 194 17.92 15.35 21.74
C LEU A 194 19.37 14.96 21.39
N ASN A 195 20.04 14.20 22.24
CA ASN A 195 21.40 13.73 21.98
C ASN A 195 21.43 12.70 20.86
N ARG A 196 20.44 11.80 20.79
CA ARG A 196 20.29 10.87 19.66
C ARG A 196 20.04 11.59 18.36
N ALA A 197 19.22 12.65 18.35
CA ALA A 197 18.98 13.47 17.16
C ALA A 197 20.28 14.18 16.69
N LYS A 198 21.08 14.72 17.62
CA LYS A 198 22.39 15.32 17.30
C LYS A 198 23.38 14.29 16.78
N ALA A 199 23.36 13.07 17.28
CA ALA A 199 24.22 11.97 16.84
C ALA A 199 23.92 11.54 15.39
N LEU A 200 22.73 11.81 14.86
CA LEU A 200 22.37 11.53 13.45
C LEU A 200 22.97 12.54 12.45
N VAL A 201 23.32 13.77 12.88
CA VAL A 201 23.86 14.80 12.00
C VAL A 201 25.12 14.36 11.25
N PRO A 202 26.12 13.70 11.88
CA PRO A 202 27.29 13.15 11.21
C PRO A 202 27.00 12.08 10.16
N ILE A 203 25.79 11.49 10.16
CA ILE A 203 25.32 10.55 9.13
C ILE A 203 24.59 11.33 8.02
N LEU A 204 23.74 12.28 8.39
CA LEU A 204 22.90 13.01 7.45
C LEU A 204 23.73 13.87 6.50
N VAL A 205 24.72 14.60 7.00
CA VAL A 205 25.52 15.51 6.16
C VAL A 205 26.25 14.80 5.02
N PRO A 206 27.04 13.73 5.26
CA PRO A 206 27.66 12.97 4.17
C PRO A 206 26.65 12.34 3.22
N LEU A 207 25.52 11.84 3.76
CA LEU A 207 24.46 11.25 2.94
C LEU A 207 23.85 12.26 1.98
N PHE A 208 23.58 13.50 2.44
CA PHE A 208 23.09 14.59 1.59
C PHE A 208 24.11 14.93 0.49
N ILE A 209 25.37 15.09 0.84
CA ILE A 209 26.43 15.38 -0.13
C ILE A 209 26.50 14.29 -1.20
N SER A 210 26.44 13.03 -0.79
CA SER A 210 26.43 11.89 -1.73
C SER A 210 25.18 11.88 -2.61
N ALA A 211 24.00 12.16 -2.04
CA ALA A 211 22.75 12.21 -2.80
C ALA A 211 22.77 13.32 -3.86
N PHE A 212 23.26 14.52 -3.52
CA PHE A 212 23.41 15.61 -4.49
C PHE A 212 24.43 15.28 -5.59
N ARG A 213 25.58 14.70 -5.24
CA ARG A 213 26.58 14.27 -6.25
C ARG A 213 25.97 13.29 -7.23
N ARG A 214 25.20 12.29 -6.75
CA ARG A 214 24.52 11.33 -7.62
C ARG A 214 23.45 11.99 -8.49
N ALA A 215 22.75 12.99 -7.96
CA ALA A 215 21.77 13.75 -8.74
C ALA A 215 22.45 14.51 -9.89
N ASP A 216 23.59 15.16 -9.63
CA ASP A 216 24.39 15.84 -10.65
C ASP A 216 24.94 14.87 -11.71
N GLU A 217 25.49 13.73 -11.28
CA GLU A 217 25.99 12.69 -12.19
C GLU A 217 24.85 12.16 -13.09
N LEU A 218 23.66 11.94 -12.51
CA LEU A 218 22.48 11.48 -13.25
C LEU A 218 22.00 12.56 -14.23
N ALA A 219 21.91 13.83 -13.78
CA ALA A 219 21.51 14.95 -14.63
C ALA A 219 22.44 15.10 -15.83
N THR A 220 23.76 15.11 -15.60
CA THR A 220 24.79 15.15 -16.66
C THR A 220 24.63 13.96 -17.62
N ALA A 221 24.42 12.75 -17.10
CA ALA A 221 24.22 11.57 -17.95
C ALA A 221 22.92 11.63 -18.78
N MET A 222 21.88 12.28 -18.26
CA MET A 222 20.62 12.51 -18.99
C MET A 222 20.81 13.57 -20.09
N GLU A 223 21.50 14.66 -19.79
CA GLU A 223 21.85 15.72 -20.78
C GLU A 223 22.70 15.15 -21.93
N CYS A 224 23.74 14.36 -21.63
CA CYS A 224 24.54 13.66 -22.62
C CYS A 224 23.74 12.72 -23.51
N ARG A 225 22.59 12.23 -23.03
CA ARG A 225 21.66 11.40 -23.80
C ARG A 225 20.54 12.20 -24.47
N CYS A 226 20.70 13.53 -24.56
CA CYS A 226 19.73 14.45 -25.16
C CYS A 226 18.34 14.33 -24.54
N TYR A 227 18.27 14.28 -23.20
CA TYR A 227 16.98 14.27 -22.51
C TYR A 227 16.40 15.68 -22.48
N HIS A 228 15.25 15.89 -23.12
CA HIS A 228 14.53 17.17 -23.20
C HIS A 228 13.09 17.09 -22.65
N GLY A 229 12.86 16.23 -21.67
CA GLY A 229 11.53 16.03 -21.08
C GLY A 229 10.78 14.80 -21.62
N GLY A 230 9.48 14.76 -21.37
CA GLY A 230 8.64 13.59 -21.70
C GLY A 230 8.00 13.60 -23.08
N GLU A 231 8.09 14.70 -23.83
CA GLU A 231 7.46 14.81 -25.15
C GLU A 231 8.22 14.01 -26.21
N GLY A 232 7.47 13.26 -27.04
CA GLY A 232 8.05 12.49 -28.14
C GLY A 232 8.81 11.22 -27.75
N ARG A 233 8.80 10.81 -26.46
CA ARG A 233 9.50 9.61 -25.98
C ARG A 233 8.60 8.40 -25.97
N THR A 234 9.18 7.25 -26.36
CA THR A 234 8.59 5.91 -26.18
C THR A 234 9.18 5.23 -24.95
N LYS A 235 8.41 4.38 -24.30
CA LYS A 235 8.88 3.55 -23.19
C LYS A 235 9.48 2.24 -23.71
N LEU A 236 10.59 1.80 -23.14
CA LEU A 236 11.19 0.50 -23.45
C LEU A 236 10.25 -0.66 -23.08
N SER A 237 9.52 -0.52 -21.98
CA SER A 237 8.51 -1.48 -21.55
C SER A 237 7.15 -0.80 -21.55
N GLU A 238 6.33 -1.13 -22.53
CA GLU A 238 4.95 -0.64 -22.60
C GLU A 238 4.00 -1.59 -21.89
N LEU A 239 3.05 -1.01 -21.18
CA LEU A 239 1.99 -1.77 -20.53
C LEU A 239 0.90 -2.12 -21.56
N HIS A 240 0.67 -3.41 -21.75
CA HIS A 240 -0.37 -3.91 -22.68
C HIS A 240 -1.42 -4.72 -21.92
N TYR A 241 -2.68 -4.38 -22.15
CA TYR A 241 -3.80 -5.16 -21.61
C TYR A 241 -3.84 -6.55 -22.24
N GLN A 242 -3.94 -7.58 -21.42
CA GLN A 242 -4.08 -8.97 -21.82
C GLN A 242 -5.52 -9.46 -21.58
N ARG A 243 -5.90 -10.60 -22.18
CA ARG A 243 -7.21 -11.22 -21.93
C ARG A 243 -7.51 -11.44 -20.45
N ARG A 244 -6.48 -11.68 -19.64
CA ARG A 244 -6.59 -11.85 -18.18
C ARG A 244 -7.08 -10.59 -17.46
N ASP A 245 -6.69 -9.41 -17.96
CA ASP A 245 -7.10 -8.13 -17.39
C ASP A 245 -8.60 -7.88 -17.59
N TYR A 246 -9.15 -8.25 -18.74
CA TYR A 246 -10.59 -8.16 -19.01
C TYR A 246 -11.40 -9.10 -18.10
N PHE A 247 -10.92 -10.33 -17.87
CA PHE A 247 -11.55 -11.23 -16.90
C PHE A 247 -11.49 -10.69 -15.46
N ALA A 248 -10.38 -10.05 -15.10
CA ALA A 248 -10.23 -9.42 -13.80
C ALA A 248 -11.19 -8.22 -13.64
N TYR A 249 -11.34 -7.37 -14.66
CA TYR A 249 -12.35 -6.30 -14.67
C TYR A 249 -13.77 -6.86 -14.57
N LEU A 250 -14.09 -7.93 -15.31
CA LEU A 250 -15.40 -8.58 -15.23
C LEU A 250 -15.67 -9.11 -13.81
N SER A 251 -14.69 -9.73 -13.15
CA SER A 251 -14.84 -10.21 -11.77
C SER A 251 -15.05 -9.07 -10.78
N GLY A 252 -14.34 -7.95 -10.94
CA GLY A 252 -14.49 -6.77 -10.10
C GLY A 252 -15.84 -6.08 -10.28
N THR A 253 -16.30 -5.93 -11.53
CA THR A 253 -17.64 -5.37 -11.82
C THR A 253 -18.76 -6.29 -11.36
N ALA A 254 -18.59 -7.62 -11.47
CA ALA A 254 -19.53 -8.60 -10.91
C ALA A 254 -19.64 -8.49 -9.40
N LEU A 255 -18.50 -8.33 -8.69
CA LEU A 255 -18.49 -8.11 -7.26
C LEU A 255 -19.28 -6.84 -6.88
N LEU A 256 -19.05 -5.72 -7.58
CA LEU A 256 -19.79 -4.49 -7.33
C LEU A 256 -21.29 -4.67 -7.59
N ALA A 257 -21.67 -5.33 -8.70
CA ALA A 257 -23.07 -5.59 -9.02
C ALA A 257 -23.75 -6.43 -7.94
N VAL A 258 -23.08 -7.48 -7.47
CA VAL A 258 -23.56 -8.31 -6.33
C VAL A 258 -23.75 -7.45 -5.08
N MET A 259 -22.80 -6.56 -4.75
CA MET A 259 -22.93 -5.69 -3.58
C MET A 259 -24.11 -4.71 -3.69
N ILE A 260 -24.34 -4.14 -4.88
CA ILE A 260 -25.46 -3.23 -5.13
C ILE A 260 -26.79 -4.00 -5.00
N VAL A 261 -26.87 -5.19 -5.57
CA VAL A 261 -28.05 -6.05 -5.50
C VAL A 261 -28.35 -6.45 -4.04
N LEU A 262 -27.36 -6.97 -3.31
CA LEU A 262 -27.51 -7.32 -1.89
C LEU A 262 -27.97 -6.12 -1.05
N ARG A 263 -27.41 -4.95 -1.31
CA ARG A 263 -27.81 -3.69 -0.65
C ARG A 263 -29.27 -3.33 -0.95
N HIS A 264 -29.74 -3.55 -2.19
CA HIS A 264 -31.12 -3.24 -2.60
C HIS A 264 -32.11 -4.20 -1.95
N PHE A 265 -31.77 -5.49 -1.85
CA PHE A 265 -32.61 -6.50 -1.17
C PHE A 265 -32.54 -6.47 0.37
N GLY A 266 -31.68 -5.63 0.95
CA GLY A 266 -31.52 -5.53 2.40
C GLY A 266 -30.85 -6.77 3.04
N LEU A 267 -29.95 -7.42 2.28
CA LEU A 267 -29.21 -8.62 2.68
C LEU A 267 -27.71 -8.37 2.83
#